data_a458b36ee16b85691dd5e1b1db899969
#
_entry.id   a458b36ee16b85691dd5e1b1db899969
#
_cell.length_a   1.000
_cell.length_b   1.000
_cell.length_c   1.000
_cell.angle_alpha   90.00
_cell.angle_beta   90.00
_cell.angle_gamma   90.00
#
_symmetry.space_group_name_H-M   'P 1'
#
loop_
_entity.id
_entity.type
_entity.pdbx_description
1 polymer ?
#
loop_
_entity_poly.entity_id
_entity_poly.type
_entity_poly.pdbx_seq_one_letter_code
_entity_poly.pdbx_strand_id
1 'polypeptide(L)'
;MKEDNWRTQSHYYAKATSRNVLSHIRQWMFFTVFFNLCPLPASTENLVLFTELMAVTVGYDHIKAIIGSVGFLHQILDLPFERNSFQLRLTLQSLKRRLARAPQQALPISIDHLKAMYSYIDVDKPDELAIWCSILVGFFGLLRKKNLVPEDFLDMDPTKILTVGNFAIDREKGIAFVYIPFSKTNQFGQRNLVIPLLKNNCKALDPIYHLDLLFSRAKADADRPAFSYRLKGQLKFVSYKIFTTKLKSLLSKAGLSPDQYSGHSLRRGGATFLYSCGASILQIQACGDWQSNVFTRYLFISLEQRLLSQQLMSSKISSAV
;
A
#
# COMPACT_ATOMS: atom_id res chain seq x y z
N MET A 1 -14.38 0.84 36.30
CA MET A 1 -12.97 0.37 36.29
C MET A 1 -12.74 -0.87 35.43
N LYS A 2 -13.43 -2.03 35.59
CA LYS A 2 -13.23 -3.19 34.66
C LYS A 2 -13.77 -2.94 33.23
N GLU A 3 -14.93 -2.30 33.08
CA GLU A 3 -15.51 -1.94 31.79
C GLU A 3 -14.68 -0.89 31.01
N ASP A 4 -14.11 0.09 31.71
CA ASP A 4 -13.26 1.11 31.13
C ASP A 4 -11.95 0.51 30.60
N ASN A 5 -11.41 -0.49 31.29
CA ASN A 5 -10.20 -1.21 30.88
C ASN A 5 -10.45 -2.02 29.59
N TRP A 6 -11.61 -2.65 29.44
CA TRP A 6 -12.01 -3.35 28.24
C TRP A 6 -12.17 -2.40 27.03
N ARG A 7 -12.76 -1.22 27.24
CA ARG A 7 -12.87 -0.19 26.19
C ARG A 7 -11.49 0.28 25.73
N THR A 8 -10.58 0.55 26.66
CA THR A 8 -9.20 0.95 26.34
C THR A 8 -8.45 -0.15 25.59
N GLN A 9 -8.57 -1.40 26.04
CA GLN A 9 -7.92 -2.55 25.38
C GLN A 9 -8.50 -2.86 24.00
N SER A 10 -9.80 -2.59 23.76
CA SER A 10 -10.42 -2.80 22.45
C SER A 10 -9.82 -1.94 21.33
N HIS A 11 -9.14 -0.84 21.69
CA HIS A 11 -8.43 0.05 20.75
C HIS A 11 -6.97 -0.32 20.55
N TYR A 12 -6.47 -1.42 21.14
CA TYR A 12 -5.09 -1.85 20.99
C TYR A 12 -4.68 -2.07 19.54
N TYR A 13 -5.57 -2.64 18.75
CA TYR A 13 -5.35 -2.81 17.32
C TYR A 13 -6.23 -1.88 16.48
N ALA A 14 -5.69 -1.41 15.35
CA ALA A 14 -6.51 -0.78 14.30
C ALA A 14 -7.59 -1.77 13.81
N LYS A 15 -8.80 -1.27 13.46
CA LYS A 15 -9.97 -2.08 13.06
C LYS A 15 -9.64 -3.20 12.05
N ALA A 16 -8.80 -2.90 11.04
CA ALA A 16 -8.39 -3.90 10.05
C ALA A 16 -7.53 -5.02 10.65
N THR A 17 -6.65 -4.69 11.58
CA THR A 17 -5.81 -5.67 12.30
C THR A 17 -6.69 -6.55 13.19
N SER A 18 -7.65 -5.97 13.91
CA SER A 18 -8.61 -6.71 14.74
C SER A 18 -9.42 -7.72 13.91
N ARG A 19 -9.90 -7.32 12.73
CA ARG A 19 -10.61 -8.24 11.82
C ARG A 19 -9.75 -9.43 11.39
N ASN A 20 -8.47 -9.19 11.07
CA ASN A 20 -7.55 -10.25 10.70
C ASN A 20 -7.26 -11.18 11.88
N VAL A 21 -7.01 -10.62 13.07
CA VAL A 21 -6.79 -11.41 14.29
C VAL A 21 -7.99 -12.28 14.59
N LEU A 22 -9.20 -11.75 14.53
CA LEU A 22 -10.44 -12.52 14.70
C LEU A 22 -10.61 -13.63 13.65
N SER A 23 -10.28 -13.35 12.39
CA SER A 23 -10.30 -14.37 11.33
C SER A 23 -9.30 -15.50 11.60
N HIS A 24 -8.09 -15.17 12.06
CA HIS A 24 -7.07 -16.15 12.43
C HIS A 24 -7.49 -17.00 13.62
N ILE A 25 -8.06 -16.36 14.66
CA ILE A 25 -8.56 -17.08 15.84
C ILE A 25 -9.69 -18.02 15.44
N ARG A 26 -10.61 -17.59 14.56
CA ARG A 26 -11.68 -18.48 14.05
C ARG A 26 -11.14 -19.71 13.32
N GLN A 27 -10.08 -19.56 12.52
CA GLN A 27 -9.44 -20.69 11.84
C GLN A 27 -8.84 -21.69 12.84
N TRP A 28 -8.19 -21.18 13.89
CA TRP A 28 -7.66 -22.02 14.97
C TRP A 28 -8.80 -22.75 15.72
N MET A 29 -9.84 -22.03 16.13
CA MET A 29 -10.99 -22.63 16.85
C MET A 29 -11.71 -23.68 15.99
N PHE A 30 -11.90 -23.40 14.70
CA PHE A 30 -12.51 -24.34 13.78
C PHE A 30 -11.67 -25.65 13.67
N PHE A 31 -10.36 -25.51 13.54
CA PHE A 31 -9.45 -26.64 13.51
C PHE A 31 -9.55 -27.49 14.78
N THR A 32 -9.48 -26.87 15.95
CA THR A 32 -9.52 -27.60 17.22
C THR A 32 -10.85 -28.29 17.47
N VAL A 33 -11.97 -27.65 17.12
CA VAL A 33 -13.30 -28.26 17.19
C VAL A 33 -13.41 -29.45 16.22
N PHE A 34 -12.95 -29.27 14.97
CA PHE A 34 -13.04 -30.32 13.95
C PHE A 34 -12.26 -31.59 14.34
N PHE A 35 -11.09 -31.45 14.96
CA PHE A 35 -10.24 -32.56 15.40
C PHE A 35 -10.49 -32.98 16.86
N ASN A 36 -11.52 -32.43 17.51
CA ASN A 36 -11.82 -32.67 18.93
C ASN A 36 -10.61 -32.45 19.85
N LEU A 37 -9.89 -31.33 19.62
CA LEU A 37 -8.71 -30.94 20.39
C LEU A 37 -9.04 -29.81 21.37
N CYS A 38 -8.28 -29.70 22.47
CA CYS A 38 -8.41 -28.56 23.38
C CYS A 38 -7.88 -27.28 22.70
N PRO A 39 -8.71 -26.23 22.55
CA PRO A 39 -8.27 -25.00 21.90
C PRO A 39 -7.35 -24.12 22.76
N LEU A 40 -7.51 -24.16 24.07
CA LEU A 40 -6.84 -23.29 25.05
C LEU A 40 -6.59 -24.02 26.38
N PRO A 41 -5.36 -23.99 26.93
CA PRO A 41 -4.16 -23.49 26.27
C PRO A 41 -3.77 -24.36 25.07
N ALA A 42 -3.25 -23.74 23.99
CA ALA A 42 -2.80 -24.45 22.82
C ALA A 42 -1.52 -25.23 23.12
N SER A 43 -1.56 -26.54 22.93
CA SER A 43 -0.35 -27.37 23.09
C SER A 43 0.59 -27.21 21.89
N THR A 44 1.88 -27.48 22.09
CA THR A 44 2.87 -27.44 21.00
C THR A 44 2.51 -28.43 19.89
N GLU A 45 2.03 -29.63 20.23
CA GLU A 45 1.64 -30.67 19.26
C GLU A 45 0.49 -30.19 18.39
N ASN A 46 -0.54 -29.59 18.99
CA ASN A 46 -1.70 -29.06 18.25
C ASN A 46 -1.28 -27.91 17.34
N LEU A 47 -0.38 -27.03 17.77
CA LEU A 47 0.16 -25.95 16.95
C LEU A 47 0.96 -26.49 15.76
N VAL A 48 1.79 -27.52 15.95
CA VAL A 48 2.54 -28.19 14.88
C VAL A 48 1.59 -28.82 13.88
N LEU A 49 0.62 -29.63 14.35
CA LEU A 49 -0.39 -30.26 13.48
C LEU A 49 -1.18 -29.20 12.66
N PHE A 50 -1.61 -28.14 13.31
CA PHE A 50 -2.31 -27.02 12.65
C PHE A 50 -1.44 -26.38 11.57
N THR A 51 -0.15 -26.11 11.85
CA THR A 51 0.73 -25.46 10.86
C THR A 51 0.98 -26.35 9.65
N GLU A 52 1.13 -27.67 9.82
CA GLU A 52 1.28 -28.62 8.71
C GLU A 52 0.00 -28.70 7.86
N LEU A 53 -1.18 -28.75 8.48
CA LEU A 53 -2.45 -28.71 7.76
C LEU A 53 -2.63 -27.42 6.96
N MET A 54 -2.37 -26.28 7.58
CA MET A 54 -2.48 -24.98 6.90
C MET A 54 -1.48 -24.83 5.75
N ALA A 55 -0.32 -25.49 5.82
CA ALA A 55 0.71 -25.45 4.79
C ALA A 55 0.25 -26.05 3.45
N VAL A 56 -0.83 -26.83 3.43
CA VAL A 56 -1.43 -27.37 2.20
C VAL A 56 -2.10 -26.26 1.37
N THR A 57 -2.67 -25.25 2.03
CA THR A 57 -3.54 -24.27 1.37
C THR A 57 -3.00 -22.84 1.40
N VAL A 58 -2.18 -22.48 2.40
CA VAL A 58 -1.70 -21.09 2.57
C VAL A 58 -0.18 -21.00 2.68
N GLY A 59 0.36 -19.80 2.42
CA GLY A 59 1.80 -19.55 2.48
C GLY A 59 2.30 -19.31 3.90
N TYR A 60 3.61 -19.44 4.08
CA TYR A 60 4.31 -19.33 5.36
C TYR A 60 3.97 -18.06 6.18
N ASP A 61 3.93 -16.89 5.54
CA ASP A 61 3.65 -15.63 6.25
C ASP A 61 2.25 -15.60 6.85
N HIS A 62 1.28 -16.22 6.19
CA HIS A 62 -0.09 -16.34 6.71
C HIS A 62 -0.14 -17.28 7.92
N ILE A 63 0.51 -18.45 7.83
CA ILE A 63 0.64 -19.40 8.97
C ILE A 63 1.25 -18.68 10.18
N LYS A 64 2.37 -17.99 9.97
CA LYS A 64 3.05 -17.23 11.03
C LYS A 64 2.13 -16.16 11.65
N ALA A 65 1.32 -15.49 10.84
CA ALA A 65 0.35 -14.51 11.32
C ALA A 65 -0.75 -15.15 12.18
N ILE A 66 -1.24 -16.34 11.79
CA ILE A 66 -2.24 -17.08 12.58
C ILE A 66 -1.65 -17.48 13.94
N ILE A 67 -0.46 -18.09 13.97
CA ILE A 67 0.20 -18.45 15.21
C ILE A 67 0.43 -17.23 16.11
N GLY A 68 0.80 -16.09 15.53
CA GLY A 68 0.91 -14.82 16.26
C GLY A 68 -0.42 -14.38 16.89
N SER A 69 -1.54 -14.59 16.19
CA SER A 69 -2.88 -14.24 16.69
C SER A 69 -3.35 -15.21 17.79
N VAL A 70 -3.02 -16.50 17.68
CA VAL A 70 -3.29 -17.49 18.73
C VAL A 70 -2.49 -17.14 20.00
N GLY A 71 -1.20 -16.81 19.85
CA GLY A 71 -0.38 -16.35 20.98
C GLY A 71 -0.90 -15.06 21.64
N PHE A 72 -1.41 -14.13 20.82
CA PHE A 72 -2.04 -12.93 21.34
C PHE A 72 -3.33 -13.24 22.15
N LEU A 73 -4.14 -14.20 21.69
CA LEU A 73 -5.31 -14.66 22.45
C LEU A 73 -4.91 -15.23 23.84
N HIS A 74 -3.83 -16.01 23.90
CA HIS A 74 -3.32 -16.55 25.17
C HIS A 74 -2.86 -15.42 26.11
N GLN A 75 -2.18 -14.40 25.57
CA GLN A 75 -1.78 -13.23 26.36
C GLN A 75 -2.99 -12.47 26.94
N ILE A 76 -4.07 -12.29 26.17
CA ILE A 76 -5.30 -11.64 26.68
C ILE A 76 -5.94 -12.45 27.80
N LEU A 77 -5.89 -13.78 27.72
CA LEU A 77 -6.54 -14.69 28.67
C LEU A 77 -5.61 -15.10 29.82
N ASP A 78 -4.38 -14.56 29.85
CA ASP A 78 -3.34 -14.92 30.82
C ASP A 78 -3.07 -16.44 30.85
N LEU A 79 -3.04 -17.06 29.67
CA LEU A 79 -2.80 -18.48 29.51
C LEU A 79 -1.35 -18.74 29.02
N PRO A 80 -0.75 -19.87 29.41
CA PRO A 80 0.57 -20.25 28.94
C PRO A 80 0.58 -20.49 27.42
N PHE A 81 1.62 -19.99 26.74
CA PHE A 81 1.82 -20.17 25.31
C PHE A 81 3.29 -20.39 24.95
N GLU A 82 3.62 -21.60 24.52
CA GLU A 82 4.99 -21.99 24.20
C GLU A 82 5.40 -21.60 22.77
N ARG A 83 5.35 -20.29 22.47
CA ARG A 83 5.72 -19.77 21.16
C ARG A 83 7.12 -20.17 20.69
N ASN A 84 8.05 -20.38 21.63
CA ASN A 84 9.45 -20.67 21.38
C ASN A 84 9.80 -22.14 21.58
N SER A 85 8.82 -23.03 21.68
CA SER A 85 9.11 -24.48 21.75
C SER A 85 9.97 -24.91 20.56
N PHE A 86 10.90 -25.82 20.83
CA PHE A 86 11.83 -26.25 19.78
C PHE A 86 11.11 -26.86 18.59
N GLN A 87 10.10 -27.70 18.83
CA GLN A 87 9.33 -28.37 17.78
C GLN A 87 8.59 -27.36 16.89
N LEU A 88 7.84 -26.41 17.47
CA LEU A 88 7.10 -25.42 16.69
C LEU A 88 8.07 -24.54 15.87
N ARG A 89 9.19 -24.15 16.45
CA ARG A 89 10.20 -23.34 15.77
C ARG A 89 10.86 -24.11 14.62
N LEU A 90 11.18 -25.39 14.81
CA LEU A 90 11.73 -26.26 13.78
C LEU A 90 10.75 -26.45 12.62
N THR A 91 9.47 -26.74 12.94
CA THR A 91 8.39 -26.88 11.95
C THR A 91 8.21 -25.58 11.14
N LEU A 92 8.10 -24.44 11.79
CA LEU A 92 7.96 -23.14 11.10
C LEU A 92 9.19 -22.84 10.21
N GLN A 93 10.39 -23.20 10.63
CA GLN A 93 11.58 -23.00 9.79
C GLN A 93 11.62 -23.95 8.59
N SER A 94 11.19 -25.20 8.76
CA SER A 94 11.02 -26.17 7.67
C SER A 94 9.96 -25.69 6.67
N LEU A 95 8.79 -25.26 7.16
CA LEU A 95 7.73 -24.70 6.34
C LEU A 95 8.18 -23.46 5.58
N LYS A 96 8.97 -22.59 6.21
CA LYS A 96 9.53 -21.43 5.53
C LYS A 96 10.38 -21.82 4.31
N ARG A 97 11.16 -22.88 4.40
CA ARG A 97 11.96 -23.41 3.28
C ARG A 97 11.09 -24.11 2.24
N ARG A 98 10.17 -24.98 2.67
CA ARG A 98 9.27 -25.76 1.79
C ARG A 98 8.29 -24.87 1.03
N LEU A 99 7.74 -23.85 1.66
CA LEU A 99 6.77 -22.92 1.10
C LEU A 99 7.43 -21.64 0.55
N ALA A 100 8.77 -21.59 0.51
CA ALA A 100 9.47 -20.46 -0.06
C ALA A 100 9.07 -20.29 -1.53
N ARG A 101 8.36 -19.21 -1.81
CA ARG A 101 8.08 -18.75 -3.18
C ARG A 101 8.82 -17.44 -3.37
N ALA A 102 9.36 -17.24 -4.55
CA ALA A 102 9.89 -15.92 -4.90
C ALA A 102 8.77 -14.89 -4.66
N PRO A 103 9.04 -13.82 -3.89
CA PRO A 103 8.02 -12.81 -3.65
C PRO A 103 7.52 -12.27 -4.99
N GLN A 104 6.29 -12.57 -5.35
CA GLN A 104 5.63 -11.96 -6.52
C GLN A 104 5.30 -10.51 -6.16
N GLN A 105 6.31 -9.66 -6.29
CA GLN A 105 6.10 -8.24 -6.10
C GLN A 105 5.50 -7.66 -7.37
N ALA A 106 4.39 -6.90 -7.20
CA ALA A 106 3.81 -6.17 -8.31
C ALA A 106 4.86 -5.30 -9.01
N LEU A 107 4.88 -5.29 -10.33
CA LEU A 107 5.82 -4.52 -11.12
C LEU A 107 5.63 -3.00 -10.91
N PRO A 108 6.68 -2.19 -11.01
CA PRO A 108 6.57 -0.74 -11.00
C PRO A 108 5.90 -0.25 -12.29
N ILE A 109 5.03 0.73 -12.18
CA ILE A 109 4.55 1.48 -13.36
C ILE A 109 5.63 2.51 -13.72
N SER A 110 6.12 2.49 -14.96
CA SER A 110 7.12 3.45 -15.46
C SER A 110 6.46 4.72 -16.03
N ILE A 111 7.27 5.73 -16.33
CA ILE A 111 6.83 6.94 -17.04
C ILE A 111 6.27 6.57 -18.43
N ASP A 112 6.87 5.61 -19.15
CA ASP A 112 6.38 5.19 -20.46
C ASP A 112 5.05 4.43 -20.34
N HIS A 113 4.87 3.64 -19.29
CA HIS A 113 3.56 3.05 -18.99
C HIS A 113 2.50 4.11 -18.74
N LEU A 114 2.82 5.19 -18.00
CA LEU A 114 1.90 6.31 -17.79
C LEU A 114 1.54 7.00 -19.10
N LYS A 115 2.53 7.29 -19.98
CA LYS A 115 2.27 7.88 -21.29
C LYS A 115 1.38 6.99 -22.14
N ALA A 116 1.66 5.67 -22.18
CA ALA A 116 0.84 4.71 -22.92
C ALA A 116 -0.60 4.61 -22.38
N MET A 117 -0.79 4.67 -21.05
CA MET A 117 -2.12 4.68 -20.44
C MET A 117 -2.89 5.99 -20.74
N TYR A 118 -2.17 7.14 -20.81
CA TYR A 118 -2.80 8.43 -21.07
C TYR A 118 -3.46 8.51 -22.43
N SER A 119 -2.95 7.83 -23.47
CA SER A 119 -3.56 7.79 -24.79
C SER A 119 -4.99 7.20 -24.81
N TYR A 120 -5.39 6.54 -23.72
CA TYR A 120 -6.73 5.97 -23.52
C TYR A 120 -7.57 6.75 -22.52
N ILE A 121 -7.11 7.94 -22.09
CA ILE A 121 -7.82 8.85 -21.18
C ILE A 121 -8.45 9.98 -21.98
N ASP A 122 -9.75 10.11 -21.82
CA ASP A 122 -10.51 11.26 -22.29
C ASP A 122 -10.69 12.25 -21.12
N VAL A 123 -9.91 13.32 -21.12
CA VAL A 123 -9.96 14.34 -20.04
C VAL A 123 -11.27 15.14 -20.02
N ASP A 124 -12.09 15.06 -21.07
CA ASP A 124 -13.39 15.70 -21.10
C ASP A 124 -14.46 14.86 -20.39
N LYS A 125 -14.19 13.59 -20.16
CA LYS A 125 -15.00 12.74 -19.29
C LYS A 125 -14.61 12.92 -17.82
N PRO A 126 -15.54 13.39 -16.97
CA PRO A 126 -15.23 13.72 -15.59
C PRO A 126 -14.69 12.58 -14.76
N ASP A 127 -15.17 11.35 -14.98
CA ASP A 127 -14.70 10.14 -14.29
C ASP A 127 -13.31 9.73 -14.73
N GLU A 128 -12.98 9.84 -16.02
CA GLU A 128 -11.66 9.51 -16.54
C GLU A 128 -10.62 10.53 -16.09
N LEU A 129 -10.97 11.83 -16.07
CA LEU A 129 -10.12 12.88 -15.50
C LEU A 129 -9.83 12.63 -14.02
N ALA A 130 -10.84 12.30 -13.20
CA ALA A 130 -10.66 12.03 -11.79
C ALA A 130 -9.76 10.80 -11.53
N ILE A 131 -9.93 9.75 -12.32
CA ILE A 131 -9.04 8.56 -12.31
C ILE A 131 -7.62 8.97 -12.65
N TRP A 132 -7.43 9.75 -13.72
CA TRP A 132 -6.10 10.17 -14.14
C TRP A 132 -5.40 11.02 -13.10
N CYS A 133 -6.09 11.98 -12.50
CA CYS A 133 -5.58 12.75 -11.36
C CYS A 133 -5.14 11.85 -10.22
N SER A 134 -5.94 10.84 -9.87
CA SER A 134 -5.60 9.91 -8.80
C SER A 134 -4.34 9.07 -9.13
N ILE A 135 -4.15 8.68 -10.38
CA ILE A 135 -2.96 7.96 -10.85
C ILE A 135 -1.72 8.86 -10.74
N LEU A 136 -1.78 10.10 -11.22
CA LEU A 136 -0.66 11.05 -11.16
C LEU A 136 -0.26 11.37 -9.70
N VAL A 137 -1.24 11.68 -8.85
CA VAL A 137 -1.00 11.96 -7.43
C VAL A 137 -0.44 10.72 -6.72
N GLY A 138 -0.93 9.53 -7.05
CA GLY A 138 -0.41 8.28 -6.51
C GLY A 138 1.04 7.99 -6.91
N PHE A 139 1.41 8.31 -8.15
CA PHE A 139 2.75 8.12 -8.68
C PHE A 139 3.74 9.16 -8.15
N PHE A 140 3.49 10.44 -8.39
CA PHE A 140 4.41 11.52 -7.99
C PHE A 140 4.44 11.76 -6.48
N GLY A 141 3.31 11.55 -5.80
CA GLY A 141 3.23 11.64 -4.34
C GLY A 141 3.68 10.39 -3.60
N LEU A 142 4.09 9.34 -4.30
CA LEU A 142 4.47 8.05 -3.71
C LEU A 142 3.42 7.52 -2.72
N LEU A 143 2.14 7.74 -2.96
CA LEU A 143 1.08 7.46 -2.00
C LEU A 143 0.70 5.98 -1.96
N ARG A 144 0.34 5.52 -0.76
CA ARG A 144 -0.31 4.21 -0.62
C ARG A 144 -1.76 4.33 -1.11
N LYS A 145 -2.29 3.27 -1.73
CA LYS A 145 -3.67 3.22 -2.23
C LYS A 145 -4.72 3.67 -1.21
N LYS A 146 -4.55 3.32 0.08
CA LYS A 146 -5.46 3.70 1.16
C LYS A 146 -5.41 5.19 1.51
N ASN A 147 -4.31 5.86 1.19
CA ASN A 147 -4.18 7.31 1.34
C ASN A 147 -4.71 8.06 0.12
N LEU A 148 -4.90 7.38 -1.02
CA LEU A 148 -5.24 8.00 -2.29
C LEU A 148 -6.76 8.08 -2.48
N VAL A 149 -7.47 6.98 -2.26
CA VAL A 149 -8.90 6.87 -2.48
C VAL A 149 -9.60 6.11 -1.36
N PRO A 150 -10.84 6.47 -0.97
CA PRO A 150 -11.61 5.75 0.05
C PRO A 150 -11.97 4.33 -0.42
N GLU A 151 -12.15 3.40 0.52
CA GLU A 151 -12.56 2.03 0.21
C GLU A 151 -13.99 1.99 -0.36
N ASP A 152 -14.93 2.66 0.33
CA ASP A 152 -16.33 2.78 -0.11
C ASP A 152 -17.01 4.02 0.51
N PHE A 153 -18.34 4.13 0.35
CA PHE A 153 -19.15 5.21 0.92
C PHE A 153 -19.23 5.20 2.45
N LEU A 154 -19.01 4.04 3.08
CA LEU A 154 -19.08 3.90 4.54
C LEU A 154 -17.77 4.32 5.22
N ASP A 155 -16.70 4.42 4.47
CA ASP A 155 -15.34 4.77 4.95
C ASP A 155 -14.97 6.23 4.64
N MET A 156 -15.96 7.14 4.75
CA MET A 156 -15.88 8.57 4.41
C MET A 156 -15.49 9.44 5.62
N ASP A 157 -14.58 8.99 6.46
CA ASP A 157 -14.02 9.82 7.53
C ASP A 157 -12.99 10.82 6.95
N PRO A 158 -13.30 12.15 6.87
CA PRO A 158 -12.40 13.13 6.25
C PRO A 158 -11.02 13.21 6.93
N THR A 159 -10.91 12.74 8.17
CA THR A 159 -9.64 12.69 8.89
C THR A 159 -8.73 11.54 8.44
N LYS A 160 -9.26 10.59 7.67
CA LYS A 160 -8.53 9.38 7.23
C LYS A 160 -8.40 9.24 5.72
N ILE A 161 -9.17 10.01 4.95
CA ILE A 161 -9.12 10.02 3.49
C ILE A 161 -8.50 11.31 2.99
N LEU A 162 -8.02 11.28 1.75
CA LEU A 162 -7.57 12.48 1.07
C LEU A 162 -8.80 13.25 0.54
N THR A 163 -8.95 14.51 0.96
CA THR A 163 -10.06 15.38 0.57
C THR A 163 -9.59 16.52 -0.34
N VAL A 164 -10.53 17.23 -0.97
CA VAL A 164 -10.22 18.41 -1.78
C VAL A 164 -9.49 19.48 -0.96
N GLY A 165 -9.88 19.68 0.30
CA GLY A 165 -9.25 20.65 1.21
C GLY A 165 -7.80 20.28 1.62
N ASN A 166 -7.34 19.08 1.31
CA ASN A 166 -5.95 18.70 1.54
C ASN A 166 -4.99 19.16 0.43
N PHE A 167 -5.48 19.89 -0.57
CA PHE A 167 -4.66 20.40 -1.67
C PHE A 167 -4.60 21.93 -1.62
N ALA A 168 -3.39 22.47 -1.59
CA ALA A 168 -3.12 23.89 -1.81
C ALA A 168 -2.36 24.03 -3.13
N ILE A 169 -2.98 24.64 -4.14
CA ILE A 169 -2.40 24.82 -5.48
C ILE A 169 -1.99 26.27 -5.66
N ASP A 170 -0.68 26.48 -5.83
CA ASP A 170 -0.09 27.76 -6.26
C ASP A 170 0.10 27.70 -7.78
N ARG A 171 -0.82 28.35 -8.52
CA ARG A 171 -0.82 28.34 -9.99
C ARG A 171 0.34 29.12 -10.58
N GLU A 172 0.76 30.19 -9.91
CA GLU A 172 1.85 31.06 -10.38
C GLU A 172 3.18 30.32 -10.32
N LYS A 173 3.44 29.63 -9.22
CA LYS A 173 4.67 28.83 -9.04
C LYS A 173 4.56 27.45 -9.69
N GLY A 174 3.39 27.00 -10.10
CA GLY A 174 3.18 25.66 -10.64
C GLY A 174 3.47 24.55 -9.61
N ILE A 175 3.07 24.77 -8.36
CA ILE A 175 3.30 23.84 -7.23
C ILE A 175 1.96 23.54 -6.57
N ALA A 176 1.74 22.29 -6.18
CA ALA A 176 0.67 21.93 -5.25
C ALA A 176 1.28 21.25 -4.03
N PHE A 177 0.77 21.58 -2.86
CA PHE A 177 1.06 20.89 -1.61
C PHE A 177 -0.11 19.98 -1.26
N VAL A 178 0.20 18.71 -1.00
CA VAL A 178 -0.79 17.69 -0.63
C VAL A 178 -0.56 17.34 0.85
N TYR A 179 -1.52 17.71 1.69
CA TYR A 179 -1.51 17.44 3.12
C TYR A 179 -2.12 16.07 3.39
N ILE A 180 -1.32 15.13 3.88
CA ILE A 180 -1.78 13.76 4.15
C ILE A 180 -2.28 13.67 5.59
N PRO A 181 -3.59 13.56 5.82
CA PRO A 181 -4.16 13.59 7.18
C PRO A 181 -3.83 12.33 7.97
N PHE A 182 -3.71 11.19 7.28
CA PHE A 182 -3.52 9.88 7.89
C PHE A 182 -2.61 8.99 7.07
N SER A 183 -1.68 8.28 7.71
CA SER A 183 -0.91 7.22 7.06
C SER A 183 -0.70 6.04 8.00
N LYS A 184 -0.33 4.87 7.46
CA LYS A 184 0.02 3.70 8.27
C LYS A 184 1.16 3.98 9.27
N THR A 185 2.02 4.93 8.96
CA THR A 185 3.17 5.37 9.76
C THR A 185 2.90 6.60 10.61
N ASN A 186 1.71 7.22 10.44
CA ASN A 186 1.24 8.39 11.18
C ASN A 186 -0.21 8.20 11.64
N GLN A 187 -0.47 7.11 12.37
CA GLN A 187 -1.82 6.76 12.82
C GLN A 187 -2.34 7.65 13.95
N PHE A 188 -1.44 8.31 14.66
CA PHE A 188 -1.75 9.16 15.82
C PHE A 188 -1.56 10.65 15.51
N GLY A 189 -1.44 11.05 14.24
CA GLY A 189 -1.30 12.46 13.87
C GLY A 189 -0.05 13.16 14.39
N GLN A 190 1.01 12.41 14.71
CA GLN A 190 2.23 12.95 15.33
C GLN A 190 3.08 13.80 14.37
N ARG A 191 2.78 13.76 13.06
CA ARG A 191 3.54 14.47 12.03
C ARG A 191 2.62 15.04 10.96
N ASN A 192 2.96 16.24 10.51
CA ASN A 192 2.35 16.84 9.32
C ASN A 192 3.11 16.34 8.09
N LEU A 193 2.53 15.40 7.37
CA LEU A 193 3.10 14.94 6.10
C LEU A 193 2.56 15.80 4.97
N VAL A 194 3.45 16.57 4.35
CA VAL A 194 3.15 17.41 3.19
C VAL A 194 3.97 16.94 2.01
N ILE A 195 3.32 16.69 0.88
CA ILE A 195 3.95 16.22 -0.35
C ILE A 195 3.85 17.30 -1.40
N PRO A 196 4.97 17.86 -1.88
CA PRO A 196 4.95 18.78 -3.00
C PRO A 196 4.78 18.04 -4.32
N LEU A 197 3.91 18.57 -5.19
CA LEU A 197 3.79 18.19 -6.60
C LEU A 197 4.17 19.40 -7.45
N LEU A 198 4.93 19.15 -8.52
CA LEU A 198 5.39 20.22 -9.41
C LEU A 198 4.79 20.05 -10.80
N LYS A 199 4.51 21.19 -11.42
CA LYS A 199 4.21 21.28 -12.85
C LYS A 199 5.39 20.74 -13.65
N ASN A 200 5.10 20.06 -14.76
CA ASN A 200 6.11 19.62 -15.70
C ASN A 200 5.69 19.93 -17.16
N ASN A 201 6.65 19.87 -18.09
CA ASN A 201 6.40 20.23 -19.49
C ASN A 201 5.64 19.15 -20.29
N CYS A 202 5.45 17.96 -19.72
CA CYS A 202 4.63 16.92 -20.34
C CYS A 202 3.18 17.04 -19.89
N LYS A 203 2.34 17.74 -20.65
CA LYS A 203 0.93 17.96 -20.28
C LYS A 203 0.21 16.68 -19.86
N ALA A 204 0.48 15.57 -20.52
CA ALA A 204 -0.09 14.27 -20.19
C ALA A 204 0.19 13.83 -18.74
N LEU A 205 1.36 14.18 -18.23
CA LEU A 205 1.86 13.77 -16.91
C LEU A 205 1.93 14.92 -15.91
N ASP A 206 1.39 16.10 -16.24
CA ASP A 206 1.39 17.27 -15.36
C ASP A 206 0.28 17.15 -14.30
N PRO A 207 0.62 16.89 -13.03
CA PRO A 207 -0.36 16.72 -11.97
C PRO A 207 -1.09 18.03 -11.66
N ILE A 208 -0.43 19.20 -11.81
CA ILE A 208 -1.01 20.49 -11.50
C ILE A 208 -2.09 20.83 -12.52
N TYR A 209 -1.80 20.67 -13.81
CA TYR A 209 -2.75 20.90 -14.88
C TYR A 209 -4.05 20.08 -14.69
N HIS A 210 -3.90 18.79 -14.42
CA HIS A 210 -5.06 17.91 -14.30
C HIS A 210 -5.84 18.12 -12.99
N LEU A 211 -5.16 18.39 -11.87
CA LEU A 211 -5.82 18.71 -10.60
C LEU A 211 -6.60 20.01 -10.69
N ASP A 212 -6.03 21.06 -11.30
CA ASP A 212 -6.72 22.32 -11.50
C ASP A 212 -7.97 22.16 -12.37
N LEU A 213 -7.86 21.39 -13.45
CA LEU A 213 -8.98 21.06 -14.33
C LEU A 213 -10.05 20.25 -13.59
N LEU A 214 -9.69 19.27 -12.77
CA LEU A 214 -10.62 18.46 -11.99
C LEU A 214 -11.37 19.31 -10.98
N PHE A 215 -10.66 20.10 -10.17
CA PHE A 215 -11.26 20.90 -9.10
C PHE A 215 -12.16 22.02 -9.65
N SER A 216 -11.76 22.66 -10.74
CA SER A 216 -12.59 23.68 -11.41
C SER A 216 -13.90 23.11 -11.97
N ARG A 217 -13.88 21.88 -12.48
CA ARG A 217 -15.08 21.21 -13.04
C ARG A 217 -15.94 20.54 -11.97
N ALA A 218 -15.33 19.89 -10.97
CA ALA A 218 -16.07 19.18 -9.92
C ALA A 218 -16.78 20.14 -8.96
N LYS A 219 -16.13 21.26 -8.60
CA LYS A 219 -16.61 22.23 -7.59
C LYS A 219 -17.14 21.53 -6.34
N ALA A 220 -16.34 20.59 -5.83
CA ALA A 220 -16.66 19.82 -4.64
C ALA A 220 -16.18 20.57 -3.39
N ASP A 221 -16.92 20.42 -2.29
CA ASP A 221 -16.58 21.02 -1.01
C ASP A 221 -15.27 20.46 -0.47
N ALA A 222 -14.61 21.19 0.43
CA ALA A 222 -13.28 20.86 0.94
C ALA A 222 -13.22 19.51 1.68
N ASP A 223 -14.32 19.07 2.29
CA ASP A 223 -14.45 17.80 3.03
C ASP A 223 -14.72 16.58 2.13
N ARG A 224 -15.00 16.81 0.85
CA ARG A 224 -15.29 15.73 -0.10
C ARG A 224 -14.02 15.01 -0.54
N PRO A 225 -14.11 13.71 -0.92
CA PRO A 225 -12.96 12.99 -1.44
C PRO A 225 -12.26 13.74 -2.57
N ALA A 226 -10.93 13.74 -2.56
CA ALA A 226 -10.11 14.56 -3.47
C ALA A 226 -10.43 14.34 -4.95
N PHE A 227 -10.69 13.08 -5.32
CA PHE A 227 -10.99 12.72 -6.72
C PHE A 227 -12.48 12.58 -6.94
N SER A 228 -13.23 13.64 -6.53
CA SER A 228 -14.65 13.79 -6.81
C SER A 228 -14.87 14.38 -8.20
N TYR A 229 -15.98 14.01 -8.84
CA TYR A 229 -16.38 14.48 -10.18
C TYR A 229 -17.89 14.56 -10.30
N ARG A 230 -18.38 15.41 -11.20
CA ARG A 230 -19.82 15.52 -11.48
C ARG A 230 -20.19 14.69 -12.70
N LEU A 231 -21.18 13.80 -12.53
CA LEU A 231 -21.76 13.03 -13.62
C LEU A 231 -23.29 13.21 -13.61
N LYS A 232 -23.84 13.72 -14.69
CA LYS A 232 -25.30 14.02 -14.79
C LYS A 232 -25.80 14.87 -13.60
N GLY A 233 -25.03 15.90 -13.21
CA GLY A 233 -25.37 16.80 -12.09
C GLY A 233 -25.05 16.24 -10.69
N GLN A 234 -24.85 14.94 -10.53
CA GLN A 234 -24.54 14.30 -9.25
C GLN A 234 -23.05 14.31 -8.97
N LEU A 235 -22.66 14.64 -7.73
CA LEU A 235 -21.28 14.50 -7.25
C LEU A 235 -21.01 13.04 -6.93
N LYS A 236 -20.01 12.47 -7.61
CA LYS A 236 -19.47 11.12 -7.40
C LYS A 236 -17.98 11.22 -7.07
N PHE A 237 -17.37 10.12 -6.66
CA PHE A 237 -15.95 10.08 -6.36
C PHE A 237 -15.32 8.76 -6.79
N VAL A 238 -14.01 8.73 -6.93
CA VAL A 238 -13.22 7.55 -7.23
C VAL A 238 -13.06 6.73 -5.95
N SER A 239 -13.79 5.60 -5.85
CA SER A 239 -13.57 4.61 -4.78
C SER A 239 -12.42 3.66 -5.14
N TYR A 240 -11.92 2.92 -4.14
CA TYR A 240 -10.86 1.93 -4.35
C TYR A 240 -11.20 0.89 -5.43
N LYS A 241 -12.46 0.42 -5.45
CA LYS A 241 -12.94 -0.53 -6.46
C LYS A 241 -12.88 0.09 -7.86
N ILE A 242 -13.40 1.31 -8.03
CA ILE A 242 -13.37 2.03 -9.31
C ILE A 242 -11.93 2.26 -9.75
N PHE A 243 -11.08 2.77 -8.86
CA PHE A 243 -9.66 3.00 -9.12
C PHE A 243 -8.95 1.74 -9.63
N THR A 244 -9.09 0.63 -8.90
CA THR A 244 -8.41 -0.63 -9.25
C THR A 244 -8.89 -1.19 -10.58
N THR A 245 -10.21 -1.18 -10.82
CA THR A 245 -10.80 -1.67 -12.07
C THR A 245 -10.33 -0.82 -13.26
N LYS A 246 -10.35 0.50 -13.15
CA LYS A 246 -9.92 1.42 -14.21
C LYS A 246 -8.41 1.34 -14.45
N LEU A 247 -7.59 1.27 -13.39
CA LEU A 247 -6.15 1.08 -13.52
C LEU A 247 -5.81 -0.20 -14.28
N LYS A 248 -6.42 -1.33 -13.92
CA LYS A 248 -6.23 -2.61 -14.63
C LYS A 248 -6.68 -2.53 -16.10
N SER A 249 -7.79 -1.87 -16.37
CA SER A 249 -8.28 -1.65 -17.74
C SER A 249 -7.30 -0.81 -18.56
N LEU A 250 -6.75 0.28 -18.01
CA LEU A 250 -5.77 1.12 -18.68
C LEU A 250 -4.46 0.37 -18.95
N LEU A 251 -3.98 -0.42 -18.00
CA LEU A 251 -2.81 -1.28 -18.18
C LEU A 251 -3.02 -2.28 -19.33
N SER A 252 -4.17 -2.94 -19.37
CA SER A 252 -4.54 -3.86 -20.45
C SER A 252 -4.56 -3.18 -21.82
N LYS A 253 -5.20 -2.01 -21.92
CA LYS A 253 -5.24 -1.21 -23.16
C LYS A 253 -3.84 -0.77 -23.60
N ALA A 254 -2.95 -0.49 -22.66
CA ALA A 254 -1.55 -0.15 -22.93
C ALA A 254 -0.68 -1.38 -23.25
N GLY A 255 -1.26 -2.58 -23.45
CA GLY A 255 -0.54 -3.81 -23.81
C GLY A 255 0.21 -4.47 -22.66
N LEU A 256 -0.11 -4.12 -21.41
CA LEU A 256 0.51 -4.66 -20.21
C LEU A 256 -0.36 -5.74 -19.58
N SER A 257 0.24 -6.73 -18.90
CA SER A 257 -0.48 -7.79 -18.18
C SER A 257 -0.98 -7.26 -16.83
N PRO A 258 -2.30 -7.00 -16.63
CA PRO A 258 -2.81 -6.31 -15.44
C PRO A 258 -2.54 -7.04 -14.12
N ASP A 259 -2.35 -8.37 -14.17
CA ASP A 259 -2.15 -9.19 -12.98
C ASP A 259 -0.74 -9.03 -12.37
N GLN A 260 0.19 -8.49 -13.14
CA GLN A 260 1.54 -8.15 -12.66
C GLN A 260 1.56 -6.82 -11.90
N TYR A 261 0.46 -6.05 -11.90
CA TYR A 261 0.36 -4.74 -11.29
C TYR A 261 -0.71 -4.68 -10.20
N SER A 262 -0.54 -3.77 -9.26
CA SER A 262 -1.45 -3.53 -8.14
C SER A 262 -1.50 -2.05 -7.79
N GLY A 263 -2.33 -1.66 -6.82
CA GLY A 263 -2.33 -0.30 -6.28
C GLY A 263 -0.99 0.16 -5.66
N HIS A 264 -0.05 -0.76 -5.40
CA HIS A 264 1.31 -0.43 -4.97
C HIS A 264 2.26 -0.13 -6.14
N SER A 265 1.88 -0.48 -7.37
CA SER A 265 2.71 -0.29 -8.58
C SER A 265 3.00 1.18 -8.89
N LEU A 266 2.07 2.09 -8.60
CA LEU A 266 2.28 3.54 -8.72
C LEU A 266 3.36 4.03 -7.74
N ARG A 267 3.21 3.71 -6.46
CA ARG A 267 4.19 4.07 -5.43
C ARG A 267 5.56 3.47 -5.71
N ARG A 268 5.60 2.24 -6.19
CA ARG A 268 6.82 1.56 -6.58
C ARG A 268 7.45 2.21 -7.80
N GLY A 269 6.66 2.54 -8.81
CA GLY A 269 7.07 3.24 -10.02
C GLY A 269 7.65 4.61 -9.72
N GLY A 270 6.96 5.43 -8.94
CA GLY A 270 7.43 6.75 -8.53
C GLY A 270 8.75 6.69 -7.75
N ALA A 271 8.88 5.75 -6.79
CA ALA A 271 10.15 5.58 -6.05
C ALA A 271 11.29 5.12 -6.96
N THR A 272 11.04 4.19 -7.89
CA THR A 272 12.04 3.72 -8.87
C THR A 272 12.45 4.84 -9.82
N PHE A 273 11.47 5.63 -10.28
CA PHE A 273 11.74 6.79 -11.15
C PHE A 273 12.54 7.86 -10.41
N LEU A 274 12.17 8.20 -9.18
CA LEU A 274 12.92 9.16 -8.37
C LEU A 274 14.36 8.70 -8.14
N TYR A 275 14.58 7.40 -7.91
CA TYR A 275 15.90 6.80 -7.83
C TYR A 275 16.69 6.95 -9.14
N SER A 276 16.06 6.69 -10.29
CA SER A 276 16.69 6.84 -11.61
C SER A 276 17.04 8.30 -11.94
N CYS A 277 16.36 9.26 -11.34
CA CYS A 277 16.70 10.69 -11.41
C CYS A 277 17.88 11.09 -10.52
N GLY A 278 18.52 10.16 -9.80
CA GLY A 278 19.68 10.41 -8.96
C GLY A 278 19.34 10.85 -7.53
N ALA A 279 18.09 10.75 -7.10
CA ALA A 279 17.74 11.07 -5.72
C ALA A 279 18.41 10.11 -4.74
N SER A 280 18.92 10.66 -3.65
CA SER A 280 19.52 9.88 -2.58
C SER A 280 18.51 9.00 -1.87
N ILE A 281 18.98 7.95 -1.21
CA ILE A 281 18.17 7.04 -0.40
C ILE A 281 17.36 7.80 0.66
N LEU A 282 17.94 8.83 1.29
CA LEU A 282 17.26 9.65 2.29
C LEU A 282 16.13 10.49 1.69
N GLN A 283 16.34 11.06 0.50
CA GLN A 283 15.30 11.81 -0.21
C GLN A 283 14.12 10.91 -0.58
N ILE A 284 14.39 9.72 -1.14
CA ILE A 284 13.34 8.75 -1.50
C ILE A 284 12.57 8.32 -0.25
N GLN A 285 13.29 8.04 0.85
CA GLN A 285 12.69 7.66 2.13
C GLN A 285 11.76 8.76 2.66
N ALA A 286 12.21 10.01 2.62
CA ALA A 286 11.43 11.16 3.06
C ALA A 286 10.18 11.37 2.19
N CYS A 287 10.32 11.37 0.85
CA CYS A 287 9.20 11.53 -0.08
C CYS A 287 8.11 10.47 0.10
N GLY A 288 8.50 9.24 0.40
CA GLY A 288 7.54 8.15 0.59
C GLY A 288 7.08 7.95 2.04
N ASP A 289 7.51 8.76 3.00
CA ASP A 289 7.21 8.57 4.44
C ASP A 289 7.52 7.13 4.92
N TRP A 290 8.71 6.63 4.59
CA TRP A 290 9.16 5.34 5.11
C TRP A 290 9.99 5.52 6.38
N GLN A 291 9.59 4.82 7.45
CA GLN A 291 10.29 4.85 8.75
C GLN A 291 11.51 3.91 8.82
N SER A 292 11.68 3.06 7.83
CA SER A 292 12.75 2.06 7.78
C SER A 292 13.22 1.82 6.36
N ASN A 293 14.32 1.11 6.19
CA ASN A 293 14.88 0.74 4.88
C ASN A 293 14.01 -0.25 4.07
N VAL A 294 12.79 -0.58 4.54
CA VAL A 294 11.84 -1.45 3.81
C VAL A 294 11.50 -0.89 2.41
N PHE A 295 11.63 0.42 2.21
CA PHE A 295 11.41 1.03 0.90
C PHE A 295 12.38 0.54 -0.18
N THR A 296 13.57 0.03 0.17
CA THR A 296 14.50 -0.57 -0.82
C THR A 296 13.86 -1.70 -1.60
N ARG A 297 12.87 -2.41 -1.01
CA ARG A 297 12.05 -3.41 -1.70
C ARG A 297 11.14 -2.82 -2.79
N TYR A 298 10.91 -1.51 -2.77
CA TYR A 298 10.14 -0.80 -3.80
C TYR A 298 10.98 -0.41 -4.99
N LEU A 299 12.30 -0.29 -4.82
CA LEU A 299 13.21 0.05 -5.90
C LEU A 299 13.35 -1.16 -6.83
N PHE A 300 13.17 -0.91 -8.11
CA PHE A 300 13.47 -1.88 -9.16
C PHE A 300 14.74 -1.42 -9.87
N ILE A 301 15.80 -2.17 -9.73
CA ILE A 301 17.08 -1.92 -10.39
C ILE A 301 17.11 -2.80 -11.65
N SER A 302 16.99 -2.16 -12.80
CA SER A 302 17.03 -2.86 -14.11
C SER A 302 18.41 -3.45 -14.38
N LEU A 303 18.48 -4.37 -15.35
CA LEU A 303 19.75 -4.92 -15.80
C LEU A 303 20.66 -3.81 -16.38
N GLU A 304 20.10 -2.84 -17.09
CA GLU A 304 20.85 -1.68 -17.61
C GLU A 304 21.50 -0.86 -16.49
N GLN A 305 20.77 -0.57 -15.41
CA GLN A 305 21.33 0.13 -14.25
C GLN A 305 22.45 -0.66 -13.58
N ARG A 306 22.36 -2.00 -13.55
CA ARG A 306 23.44 -2.87 -13.05
C ARG A 306 24.65 -2.84 -13.98
N LEU A 307 24.44 -2.82 -15.30
CA LEU A 307 25.51 -2.68 -16.29
C LEU A 307 26.22 -1.33 -16.18
N LEU A 308 25.46 -0.22 -16.03
CA LEU A 308 26.04 1.11 -15.78
C LEU A 308 26.92 1.13 -14.52
N SER A 309 26.49 0.45 -13.45
CA SER A 309 27.30 0.33 -12.23
C SER A 309 28.62 -0.41 -12.48
N GLN A 310 28.62 -1.47 -13.31
CA GLN A 310 29.82 -2.20 -13.70
C GLN A 310 30.74 -1.36 -14.61
N GLN A 311 30.16 -0.58 -15.52
CA GLN A 311 30.91 0.33 -16.37
C GLN A 311 31.60 1.43 -15.55
N LEU A 312 30.93 2.00 -14.53
CA LEU A 312 31.53 2.96 -13.60
C LEU A 312 32.72 2.35 -12.82
N MET A 313 32.61 1.09 -12.40
CA MET A 313 33.74 0.39 -11.75
C MET A 313 34.91 0.21 -12.72
N SER A 314 34.62 -0.26 -13.93
CA SER A 314 35.64 -0.49 -14.96
C SER A 314 36.35 0.80 -15.35
N SER A 315 35.63 1.90 -15.55
CA SER A 315 36.21 3.20 -15.93
C SER A 315 37.14 3.75 -14.83
N LYS A 316 36.76 3.57 -13.54
CA LYS A 316 37.63 4.00 -12.43
C LYS A 316 38.89 3.15 -12.31
N ILE A 317 38.86 1.87 -12.62
CA ILE A 317 40.04 1.02 -12.64
C ILE A 317 40.98 1.49 -13.78
N SER A 318 40.44 1.77 -14.97
CA SER A 318 41.21 2.23 -16.12
C SER A 318 41.83 3.63 -15.92
N SER A 319 41.24 4.45 -15.04
CA SER A 319 41.81 5.79 -14.68
C SER A 319 42.78 5.74 -13.51
N ALA A 320 42.94 4.61 -12.86
CA ALA A 320 43.84 4.42 -11.72
C ALA A 320 45.13 3.68 -12.10
N VAL A 321 45.26 3.27 -13.37
CA VAL A 321 46.48 2.72 -14.02
C VAL A 321 47.09 3.78 -14.91
#